data_0cfe230be17a7d63b78c3ca1979b5c07
#
_entry.id   0cfe230be17a7d63b78c3ca1979b5c07
#
_cell.length_a   1.000
_cell.length_b   1.000
_cell.length_c   1.000
_cell.angle_alpha   90.00
_cell.angle_beta   90.00
_cell.angle_gamma   90.00
#
_symmetry.space_group_name_H-M   'P 1'
#
loop_
_entity.id
_entity.type
_entity.pdbx_description
1 polymer ?
#
loop_
_entity_poly.entity_id
_entity_poly.type
_entity_poly.pdbx_seq_one_letter_code
_entity_poly.pdbx_strand_id
1 'polypeptide(L)'
;MLLTILSQYTGSFPTGVQALSEILDAKGTILPVTTDRATLVAELTGGRHIYGETAIDIPRGTQREKIRKVFLVPHHSDSISVYPPVIETINSADYIIIGPGDLFTSIISNLIVPGVKEALQETSAKILYIINIMTKFGETHNFSGIDFVRKLEECIGRQVDGIIYNAEKPDTTLLAQYVEQKAEFVEINERDDCWENRKIYVSNMLDIAGSIVRHDSKKLASLVQKIISQNRE
;
A
#
# COMPACT_ATOMS: atom_id res chain seq x y z
N MET A 1 -5.08 -17.84 -11.43
CA MET A 1 -5.80 -19.01 -11.98
C MET A 1 -7.02 -19.37 -11.14
N LEU A 2 -6.92 -19.68 -9.83
CA LEU A 2 -8.08 -20.06 -9.00
C LEU A 2 -9.17 -18.98 -8.98
N LEU A 3 -8.83 -17.72 -8.70
CA LEU A 3 -9.79 -16.61 -8.69
C LEU A 3 -10.49 -16.44 -10.04
N THR A 4 -9.78 -16.61 -11.16
CA THR A 4 -10.38 -16.54 -12.50
C THR A 4 -11.42 -17.63 -12.71
N ILE A 5 -11.12 -18.86 -12.28
CA ILE A 5 -12.04 -19.99 -12.35
C ILE A 5 -13.28 -19.72 -11.49
N LEU A 6 -13.09 -19.28 -10.24
CA LEU A 6 -14.18 -18.95 -9.34
C LEU A 6 -15.06 -17.82 -9.89
N SER A 7 -14.47 -16.78 -10.46
CA SER A 7 -15.23 -15.68 -11.06
C SER A 7 -16.07 -16.12 -12.27
N GLN A 8 -15.55 -17.06 -13.07
CA GLN A 8 -16.31 -17.64 -14.19
C GLN A 8 -17.44 -18.55 -13.69
N TYR A 9 -17.16 -19.36 -12.67
CA TYR A 9 -18.16 -20.27 -12.10
C TYR A 9 -19.29 -19.55 -11.39
N THR A 10 -18.98 -18.49 -10.63
CA THR A 10 -19.95 -17.70 -9.85
C THR A 10 -20.62 -16.60 -10.66
N GLY A 11 -20.17 -16.35 -11.89
CA GLY A 11 -20.75 -15.38 -12.83
C GLY A 11 -20.29 -13.94 -12.66
N SER A 12 -19.52 -13.59 -11.60
CA SER A 12 -18.97 -12.25 -11.45
C SER A 12 -17.63 -12.26 -10.68
N PHE A 13 -16.82 -11.21 -10.89
CA PHE A 13 -15.55 -11.05 -10.20
C PHE A 13 -15.73 -10.89 -8.68
N PRO A 14 -16.64 -10.02 -8.17
CA PRO A 14 -16.87 -9.89 -6.71
C PRO A 14 -17.31 -11.19 -6.05
N THR A 15 -18.22 -11.94 -6.67
CA THR A 15 -18.65 -13.24 -6.11
C THR A 15 -17.55 -14.30 -6.16
N GLY A 16 -16.67 -14.24 -7.17
CA GLY A 16 -15.46 -15.07 -7.21
C GLY A 16 -14.46 -14.73 -6.09
N VAL A 17 -14.30 -13.45 -5.77
CA VAL A 17 -13.49 -12.98 -4.61
C VAL A 17 -14.09 -13.48 -3.31
N GLN A 18 -15.40 -13.39 -3.13
CA GLN A 18 -16.09 -13.89 -1.94
C GLN A 18 -15.91 -15.40 -1.80
N ALA A 19 -16.11 -16.18 -2.85
CA ALA A 19 -15.92 -17.63 -2.82
C ALA A 19 -14.46 -18.02 -2.46
N LEU A 20 -13.48 -17.27 -2.99
CA LEU A 20 -12.08 -17.46 -2.61
C LEU A 20 -11.83 -17.13 -1.13
N SER A 21 -12.42 -16.05 -0.64
CA SER A 21 -12.35 -15.65 0.77
C SER A 21 -12.87 -16.74 1.71
N GLU A 22 -13.99 -17.36 1.35
CA GLU A 22 -14.59 -18.49 2.11
C GLU A 22 -13.68 -19.72 2.09
N ILE A 23 -13.12 -20.09 0.93
CA ILE A 23 -12.18 -21.22 0.81
C ILE A 23 -10.94 -21.02 1.70
N LEU A 24 -10.47 -19.77 1.81
CA LEU A 24 -9.28 -19.42 2.59
C LEU A 24 -9.59 -19.15 4.08
N ASP A 25 -10.84 -19.30 4.52
CA ASP A 25 -11.30 -18.92 5.87
C ASP A 25 -10.85 -17.51 6.27
N ALA A 26 -10.92 -16.58 5.32
CA ALA A 26 -10.52 -15.20 5.56
C ALA A 26 -11.44 -14.55 6.59
N LYS A 27 -10.86 -13.84 7.56
CA LYS A 27 -11.65 -13.07 8.53
C LYS A 27 -11.95 -11.68 7.97
N GLY A 28 -13.22 -11.30 8.05
CA GLY A 28 -13.72 -10.05 7.49
C GLY A 28 -14.11 -10.17 6.00
N THR A 29 -14.41 -9.03 5.38
CA THR A 29 -14.88 -8.94 4.00
C THR A 29 -13.74 -8.50 3.08
N ILE A 30 -13.54 -9.21 1.98
CA ILE A 30 -12.60 -8.82 0.92
C ILE A 30 -13.39 -8.21 -0.23
N LEU A 31 -13.08 -6.97 -0.59
CA LEU A 31 -13.72 -6.24 -1.69
C LEU A 31 -12.68 -5.92 -2.77
N PRO A 32 -12.98 -6.20 -4.05
CA PRO A 32 -12.18 -5.63 -5.13
C PRO A 32 -12.41 -4.12 -5.19
N VAL A 33 -11.36 -3.33 -5.37
CA VAL A 33 -11.51 -1.87 -5.42
C VAL A 33 -12.29 -1.41 -6.66
N THR A 34 -12.16 -2.15 -7.76
CA THR A 34 -12.92 -1.96 -9.00
C THR A 34 -13.21 -3.31 -9.64
N THR A 35 -14.26 -3.37 -10.43
CA THR A 35 -14.60 -4.51 -11.31
C THR A 35 -14.20 -4.26 -12.76
N ASP A 36 -13.74 -3.05 -13.06
CA ASP A 36 -13.32 -2.65 -14.39
C ASP A 36 -11.93 -3.20 -14.72
N ARG A 37 -11.72 -3.52 -15.97
CA ARG A 37 -10.42 -3.99 -16.46
C ARG A 37 -9.55 -2.81 -16.84
N ALA A 38 -8.36 -2.74 -16.23
CA ALA A 38 -7.40 -1.68 -16.47
C ALA A 38 -5.96 -2.20 -16.45
N THR A 39 -5.08 -1.46 -17.10
CA THR A 39 -3.62 -1.63 -16.95
C THR A 39 -3.07 -0.53 -16.08
N LEU A 40 -2.31 -0.89 -15.05
CA LEU A 40 -1.49 0.05 -14.29
C LEU A 40 -0.32 0.51 -15.16
N VAL A 41 -0.13 1.83 -15.26
CA VAL A 41 0.96 2.45 -16.02
C VAL A 41 1.75 3.35 -15.09
N ALA A 42 3.08 3.22 -15.09
CA ALA A 42 3.98 4.13 -14.41
C ALA A 42 4.62 5.09 -15.41
N GLU A 43 4.57 6.37 -15.11
CA GLU A 43 5.34 7.41 -15.79
C GLU A 43 6.62 7.70 -14.99
N LEU A 44 7.77 7.56 -15.63
CA LEU A 44 9.06 7.85 -15.05
C LEU A 44 9.41 9.34 -15.16
N THR A 45 10.39 9.79 -14.38
CA THR A 45 10.83 11.20 -14.35
C THR A 45 11.30 11.71 -15.72
N GLY A 46 11.83 10.87 -16.57
CA GLY A 46 12.21 11.19 -17.97
C GLY A 46 11.05 11.11 -18.96
N GLY A 47 9.81 10.90 -18.52
CA GLY A 47 8.61 10.85 -19.37
C GLY A 47 8.34 9.49 -20.03
N ARG A 48 9.18 8.50 -19.83
CA ARG A 48 8.97 7.13 -20.32
C ARG A 48 7.85 6.44 -19.53
N HIS A 49 7.03 5.65 -20.21
CA HIS A 49 5.96 4.86 -19.60
C HIS A 49 6.34 3.38 -19.50
N ILE A 50 5.89 2.75 -18.41
CA ILE A 50 5.98 1.31 -18.17
C ILE A 50 4.59 0.78 -17.94
N TYR A 51 4.20 -0.25 -18.68
CA TYR A 51 2.87 -0.82 -18.72
C TYR A 51 2.82 -2.15 -17.98
N GLY A 52 1.84 -2.29 -17.11
CA GLY A 52 1.56 -3.51 -16.35
C GLY A 52 2.30 -3.59 -15.01
N GLU A 53 1.58 -4.06 -14.02
CA GLU A 53 2.04 -4.16 -12.62
C GLU A 53 3.36 -4.93 -12.52
N THR A 54 3.47 -6.11 -13.11
CA THR A 54 4.69 -6.93 -13.07
C THR A 54 5.92 -6.22 -13.64
N ALA A 55 5.76 -5.42 -14.71
CA ALA A 55 6.87 -4.67 -15.31
C ALA A 55 7.28 -3.46 -14.45
N ILE A 56 6.35 -2.94 -13.66
CA ILE A 56 6.60 -1.89 -12.68
C ILE A 56 7.28 -2.49 -11.45
N ASP A 57 6.77 -3.58 -10.94
CA ASP A 57 7.20 -4.29 -9.74
C ASP A 57 8.61 -4.90 -9.88
N ILE A 58 8.89 -5.52 -11.03
CA ILE A 58 10.16 -6.18 -11.33
C ILE A 58 10.89 -5.42 -12.44
N PRO A 59 11.74 -4.43 -12.07
CA PRO A 59 12.46 -3.65 -13.05
C PRO A 59 13.49 -4.50 -13.81
N ARG A 60 13.50 -4.34 -15.14
CA ARG A 60 14.52 -4.97 -15.97
C ARG A 60 15.78 -4.10 -16.00
N GLY A 61 16.94 -4.75 -15.80
CA GLY A 61 18.24 -4.08 -15.84
C GLY A 61 18.65 -3.43 -14.50
N THR A 62 19.79 -2.77 -14.54
CA THR A 62 20.47 -2.21 -13.35
C THR A 62 20.24 -0.72 -13.14
N GLN A 63 19.57 -0.06 -14.06
CA GLN A 63 19.25 1.37 -14.01
C GLN A 63 17.77 1.59 -14.27
N ARG A 64 17.16 2.38 -13.42
CA ARG A 64 15.76 2.79 -13.55
C ARG A 64 15.58 4.18 -12.99
N GLU A 65 14.92 5.02 -13.77
CA GLU A 65 14.45 6.32 -13.34
C GLU A 65 13.35 6.17 -12.28
N LYS A 66 13.22 7.19 -11.41
CA LYS A 66 12.17 7.24 -10.39
C LYS A 66 10.79 7.28 -11.06
N ILE A 67 9.82 6.65 -10.41
CA ILE A 67 8.41 6.79 -10.78
C ILE A 67 7.95 8.19 -10.39
N ARG A 68 7.46 8.97 -11.37
CA ARG A 68 6.85 10.27 -11.14
C ARG A 68 5.42 10.13 -10.64
N LYS A 69 4.63 9.33 -11.34
CA LYS A 69 3.24 8.99 -11.02
C LYS A 69 2.85 7.66 -11.62
N VAL A 70 1.75 7.09 -11.12
CA VAL A 70 1.07 5.96 -11.73
C VAL A 70 -0.36 6.34 -12.07
N PHE A 71 -0.94 5.68 -13.08
CA PHE A 71 -2.32 5.87 -13.50
C PHE A 71 -2.87 4.59 -14.13
N LEU A 72 -4.18 4.52 -14.25
CA LEU A 72 -4.89 3.38 -14.82
C LEU A 72 -5.33 3.69 -16.25
N VAL A 73 -5.14 2.74 -17.16
CA VAL A 73 -5.63 2.80 -18.54
C VAL A 73 -6.71 1.73 -18.70
N PRO A 74 -7.97 2.11 -18.96
CA PRO A 74 -9.06 1.16 -19.14
C PRO A 74 -8.89 0.34 -20.43
N HIS A 75 -9.40 -0.92 -20.44
CA HIS A 75 -9.26 -1.81 -21.61
C HIS A 75 -10.42 -1.72 -22.58
N HIS A 76 -11.65 -1.65 -22.10
CA HIS A 76 -12.85 -1.80 -22.92
C HIS A 76 -13.95 -0.78 -22.61
N SER A 77 -13.69 0.14 -21.70
CA SER A 77 -14.57 1.23 -21.31
C SER A 77 -13.82 2.56 -21.39
N ASP A 78 -14.54 3.66 -21.50
CA ASP A 78 -13.94 4.99 -21.49
C ASP A 78 -13.59 5.48 -20.05
N SER A 79 -14.01 4.73 -19.03
CA SER A 79 -13.81 5.10 -17.63
C SER A 79 -13.61 3.87 -16.75
N ILE A 80 -12.99 4.11 -15.60
CA ILE A 80 -12.86 3.17 -14.49
C ILE A 80 -13.63 3.75 -13.32
N SER A 81 -14.33 2.92 -12.56
CA SER A 81 -15.08 3.31 -11.40
C SER A 81 -14.75 2.41 -10.21
N VAL A 82 -14.84 2.99 -9.02
CA VAL A 82 -14.74 2.24 -7.78
C VAL A 82 -15.97 1.31 -7.63
N TYR A 83 -15.75 0.12 -7.10
CA TYR A 83 -16.84 -0.79 -6.75
C TYR A 83 -17.64 -0.18 -5.59
N PRO A 84 -18.96 0.09 -5.73
CA PRO A 84 -19.73 0.86 -4.76
C PRO A 84 -19.60 0.43 -3.30
N PRO A 85 -19.58 -0.88 -2.95
CA PRO A 85 -19.40 -1.30 -1.56
C PRO A 85 -18.08 -0.84 -0.91
N VAL A 86 -17.07 -0.49 -1.70
CA VAL A 86 -15.80 0.07 -1.19
C VAL A 86 -16.03 1.46 -0.61
N ILE A 87 -16.81 2.31 -1.30
CA ILE A 87 -17.17 3.65 -0.81
C ILE A 87 -17.98 3.56 0.49
N GLU A 88 -18.97 2.66 0.53
CA GLU A 88 -19.78 2.42 1.73
C GLU A 88 -18.89 1.99 2.91
N THR A 89 -17.93 1.08 2.66
CA THR A 89 -16.99 0.61 3.67
C THR A 89 -16.06 1.73 4.16
N ILE A 90 -15.52 2.55 3.26
CA ILE A 90 -14.67 3.70 3.63
C ILE A 90 -15.45 4.69 4.50
N ASN A 91 -16.70 5.01 4.12
CA ASN A 91 -17.51 5.99 4.82
C ASN A 91 -18.03 5.51 6.19
N SER A 92 -18.17 4.19 6.37
CA SER A 92 -18.64 3.60 7.64
C SER A 92 -17.49 3.19 8.58
N ALA A 93 -16.23 3.31 8.15
CA ALA A 93 -15.09 2.91 8.95
C ALA A 93 -14.79 3.93 10.07
N ASP A 94 -14.39 3.44 11.25
CA ASP A 94 -13.77 4.26 12.31
C ASP A 94 -12.29 4.50 12.03
N TYR A 95 -11.62 3.50 11.46
CA TYR A 95 -10.20 3.53 11.10
C TYR A 95 -9.96 2.93 9.72
N ILE A 96 -9.09 3.56 8.97
CA ILE A 96 -8.58 3.06 7.70
C ILE A 96 -7.07 2.84 7.86
N ILE A 97 -6.62 1.60 7.63
CA ILE A 97 -5.22 1.24 7.74
C ILE A 97 -4.69 1.01 6.33
N ILE A 98 -3.70 1.80 5.93
CA ILE A 98 -3.07 1.72 4.62
C ILE A 98 -1.72 1.01 4.76
N GLY A 99 -1.52 -0.08 4.02
CA GLY A 99 -0.29 -0.86 4.03
C GLY A 99 -0.22 -1.93 5.16
N PRO A 100 0.96 -2.56 5.32
CA PRO A 100 2.15 -2.40 4.47
C PRO A 100 1.97 -3.03 3.08
N GLY A 101 2.75 -2.55 2.12
CA GLY A 101 2.74 -3.03 0.74
C GLY A 101 3.61 -2.16 -0.15
N ASP A 102 3.94 -2.62 -1.35
CA ASP A 102 4.69 -1.82 -2.31
C ASP A 102 3.91 -0.55 -2.68
N LEU A 103 4.57 0.59 -2.55
CA LEU A 103 3.89 1.89 -2.57
C LEU A 103 3.10 2.10 -3.87
N PHE A 104 3.71 1.86 -5.03
CA PHE A 104 3.08 2.15 -6.31
C PHE A 104 2.24 0.99 -6.85
N THR A 105 2.70 -0.25 -6.68
CA THR A 105 2.06 -1.43 -7.26
C THR A 105 0.97 -2.03 -6.37
N SER A 106 1.09 -1.90 -5.04
CA SER A 106 0.11 -2.49 -4.11
C SER A 106 -0.77 -1.46 -3.40
N ILE A 107 -0.25 -0.28 -3.06
CA ILE A 107 -1.00 0.73 -2.30
C ILE A 107 -1.65 1.74 -3.25
N ILE A 108 -0.83 2.55 -3.94
CA ILE A 108 -1.33 3.64 -4.78
C ILE A 108 -2.19 3.11 -5.93
N SER A 109 -1.88 1.94 -6.48
CA SER A 109 -2.69 1.30 -7.52
C SER A 109 -4.18 1.15 -7.16
N ASN A 110 -4.49 0.94 -5.89
CA ASN A 110 -5.88 0.89 -5.40
C ASN A 110 -6.46 2.29 -5.15
N LEU A 111 -5.63 3.21 -4.64
CA LEU A 111 -6.08 4.55 -4.22
C LEU A 111 -6.37 5.49 -5.41
N ILE A 112 -5.77 5.23 -6.59
CA ILE A 112 -5.99 6.02 -7.81
C ILE A 112 -7.25 5.60 -8.59
N VAL A 113 -7.99 4.60 -8.14
CA VAL A 113 -9.29 4.26 -8.74
C VAL A 113 -10.25 5.42 -8.47
N PRO A 114 -10.85 6.02 -9.53
CA PRO A 114 -11.75 7.17 -9.38
C PRO A 114 -12.89 6.89 -8.41
N GLY A 115 -13.12 7.80 -7.46
CA GLY A 115 -14.06 7.67 -6.36
C GLY A 115 -13.43 7.28 -5.02
N VAL A 116 -12.27 6.63 -5.01
CA VAL A 116 -11.57 6.25 -3.76
C VAL A 116 -10.99 7.46 -3.05
N LYS A 117 -10.32 8.34 -3.80
CA LYS A 117 -9.72 9.58 -3.25
C LYS A 117 -10.78 10.46 -2.60
N GLU A 118 -11.88 10.68 -3.30
CA GLU A 118 -13.00 11.49 -2.85
C GLU A 118 -13.58 10.90 -1.54
N ALA A 119 -13.83 9.60 -1.51
CA ALA A 119 -14.32 8.92 -0.30
C ALA A 119 -13.33 9.04 0.88
N LEU A 120 -12.01 8.94 0.63
CA LEU A 120 -10.99 9.11 1.66
C LEU A 120 -10.89 10.55 2.16
N GLN A 121 -11.22 11.54 1.34
CA GLN A 121 -11.25 12.95 1.75
C GLN A 121 -12.48 13.29 2.59
N GLU A 122 -13.62 12.67 2.29
CA GLU A 122 -14.91 12.95 2.93
C GLU A 122 -15.14 12.15 4.22
N THR A 123 -14.49 10.98 4.36
CA THR A 123 -14.66 10.14 5.54
C THR A 123 -14.19 10.79 6.83
N SER A 124 -14.92 10.55 7.92
CA SER A 124 -14.49 10.88 9.28
C SER A 124 -13.50 9.88 9.89
N ALA A 125 -13.24 8.77 9.20
CA ALA A 125 -12.31 7.74 9.66
C ALA A 125 -10.91 8.29 9.87
N LYS A 126 -10.23 7.79 10.89
CA LYS A 126 -8.81 8.05 11.10
C LYS A 126 -7.97 7.19 10.18
N ILE A 127 -7.06 7.82 9.44
CA ILE A 127 -6.17 7.12 8.49
C ILE A 127 -4.82 6.87 9.15
N LEU A 128 -4.44 5.60 9.27
CA LEU A 128 -3.13 5.17 9.73
C LEU A 128 -2.34 4.59 8.55
N TYR A 129 -1.11 5.04 8.37
CA TYR A 129 -0.21 4.53 7.33
C TYR A 129 0.93 3.72 7.93
N ILE A 130 1.10 2.49 7.46
CA ILE A 130 2.20 1.61 7.84
C ILE A 130 3.30 1.75 6.80
N ILE A 131 4.42 2.39 7.18
CA ILE A 131 5.55 2.60 6.28
C ILE A 131 6.32 1.30 6.08
N ASN A 132 6.80 1.07 4.87
CA ASN A 132 7.64 -0.06 4.52
C ASN A 132 8.96 -0.03 5.31
N ILE A 133 9.47 -1.20 5.69
CA ILE A 133 10.77 -1.32 6.39
C ILE A 133 11.93 -1.04 5.43
N MET A 134 11.80 -1.49 4.18
CA MET A 134 12.83 -1.34 3.14
C MET A 134 12.29 -0.56 1.95
N THR A 135 13.17 0.20 1.29
CA THR A 135 12.89 0.74 -0.04
C THR A 135 12.91 -0.38 -1.07
N LYS A 136 12.41 -0.11 -2.27
CA LYS A 136 12.40 -1.06 -3.38
C LYS A 136 12.99 -0.42 -4.63
N PHE A 137 14.00 -1.08 -5.21
CA PHE A 137 14.58 -0.63 -6.46
C PHE A 137 13.53 -0.57 -7.59
N GLY A 138 13.53 0.53 -8.31
CA GLY A 138 12.58 0.74 -9.40
C GLY A 138 11.26 1.37 -8.99
N GLU A 139 10.92 1.34 -7.70
CA GLU A 139 9.73 2.01 -7.15
C GLU A 139 10.12 3.16 -6.21
N THR A 140 10.69 2.83 -5.06
CA THR A 140 10.93 3.76 -3.95
C THR A 140 12.41 3.89 -3.58
N HIS A 141 13.34 3.54 -4.50
CA HIS A 141 14.77 3.70 -4.24
C HIS A 141 15.12 5.15 -3.92
N ASN A 142 15.97 5.33 -2.92
CA ASN A 142 16.32 6.64 -2.32
C ASN A 142 15.12 7.40 -1.71
N PHE A 143 14.04 6.72 -1.30
CA PHE A 143 12.97 7.34 -0.53
C PHE A 143 13.36 7.34 0.95
N SER A 144 13.21 8.49 1.58
CA SER A 144 13.14 8.60 3.04
C SER A 144 11.73 8.30 3.53
N GLY A 145 11.56 8.13 4.84
CA GLY A 145 10.23 7.89 5.42
C GLY A 145 9.21 8.97 5.06
N ILE A 146 9.64 10.25 5.04
CA ILE A 146 8.73 11.36 4.66
C ILE A 146 8.34 11.32 3.18
N ASP A 147 9.20 10.79 2.29
CA ASP A 147 8.86 10.67 0.87
C ASP A 147 7.72 9.67 0.67
N PHE A 148 7.71 8.57 1.42
CA PHE A 148 6.60 7.61 1.43
C PHE A 148 5.29 8.29 1.86
N VAL A 149 5.32 9.05 2.94
CA VAL A 149 4.13 9.72 3.49
C VAL A 149 3.62 10.79 2.53
N ARG A 150 4.50 11.67 2.04
CA ARG A 150 4.12 12.71 1.09
C ARG A 150 3.52 12.15 -0.19
N LYS A 151 4.10 11.05 -0.70
CA LYS A 151 3.59 10.43 -1.92
C LYS A 151 2.21 9.82 -1.73
N LEU A 152 1.97 9.19 -0.57
CA LEU A 152 0.64 8.70 -0.21
C LEU A 152 -0.36 9.84 -0.07
N GLU A 153 -0.04 10.88 0.69
CA GLU A 153 -0.91 12.03 0.95
C GLU A 153 -1.24 12.82 -0.32
N GLU A 154 -0.30 12.97 -1.25
CA GLU A 154 -0.55 13.50 -2.59
C GLU A 154 -1.65 12.69 -3.30
N CYS A 155 -1.58 11.38 -3.17
CA CYS A 155 -2.54 10.47 -3.80
C CYS A 155 -3.93 10.57 -3.16
N ILE A 156 -4.04 10.51 -1.83
CA ILE A 156 -5.33 10.56 -1.12
C ILE A 156 -5.88 11.98 -0.96
N GLY A 157 -5.05 13.01 -1.15
CA GLY A 157 -5.45 14.42 -1.09
C GLY A 157 -5.75 14.95 0.31
N ARG A 158 -5.28 14.26 1.37
CA ARG A 158 -5.32 14.70 2.77
C ARG A 158 -4.14 14.13 3.54
N GLN A 159 -3.88 14.69 4.71
CA GLN A 159 -2.89 14.15 5.63
C GLN A 159 -3.41 12.87 6.32
N VAL A 160 -2.49 11.93 6.60
CA VAL A 160 -2.78 10.78 7.47
C VAL A 160 -2.79 11.23 8.94
N ASP A 161 -3.65 10.61 9.75
CA ASP A 161 -3.75 10.93 11.18
C ASP A 161 -2.60 10.32 12.00
N GLY A 162 -2.05 9.22 11.50
CA GLY A 162 -0.94 8.56 12.18
C GLY A 162 -0.10 7.68 11.27
N ILE A 163 1.16 7.54 11.66
CA ILE A 163 2.19 6.79 10.94
C ILE A 163 2.69 5.68 11.85
N ILE A 164 2.68 4.45 11.37
CA ILE A 164 3.24 3.30 12.07
C ILE A 164 4.58 2.97 11.42
N TYR A 165 5.63 2.97 12.24
CA TYR A 165 7.01 2.82 11.80
C TYR A 165 7.75 1.74 12.60
N ASN A 166 8.50 0.89 11.89
CA ASN A 166 9.42 -0.06 12.49
C ASN A 166 10.80 0.56 12.71
N ALA A 167 11.22 0.68 13.97
CA ALA A 167 12.53 1.23 14.32
C ALA A 167 13.65 0.18 14.40
N GLU A 168 13.30 -1.11 14.38
CA GLU A 168 14.28 -2.18 14.47
C GLU A 168 14.98 -2.37 13.12
N LYS A 169 16.27 -2.08 13.09
CA LYS A 169 17.10 -2.25 11.89
C LYS A 169 17.48 -3.73 11.71
N PRO A 170 17.34 -4.29 10.51
CA PRO A 170 17.83 -5.63 10.21
C PRO A 170 19.33 -5.74 10.48
N ASP A 171 19.82 -6.94 10.76
CA ASP A 171 21.26 -7.16 10.94
C ASP A 171 22.06 -6.88 9.67
N THR A 172 23.38 -6.69 9.82
CA THR A 172 24.25 -6.32 8.72
C THR A 172 24.33 -7.37 7.63
N THR A 173 24.17 -8.65 7.96
CA THR A 173 24.21 -9.76 6.99
C THR A 173 22.97 -9.73 6.10
N LEU A 174 21.80 -9.52 6.71
CA LEU A 174 20.56 -9.40 5.97
C LEU A 174 20.53 -8.12 5.13
N LEU A 175 21.00 -6.99 5.69
CA LEU A 175 21.09 -5.73 4.94
C LEU A 175 22.04 -5.84 3.74
N ALA A 176 23.12 -6.60 3.83
CA ALA A 176 24.02 -6.80 2.69
C ALA A 176 23.32 -7.42 1.47
N GLN A 177 22.38 -8.34 1.67
CA GLN A 177 21.57 -8.92 0.60
C GLN A 177 20.67 -7.87 -0.07
N TYR A 178 20.13 -6.95 0.71
CA TYR A 178 19.28 -5.86 0.21
C TYR A 178 20.08 -4.79 -0.53
N VAL A 179 21.34 -4.55 -0.14
CA VAL A 179 22.25 -3.66 -0.87
C VAL A 179 22.47 -4.16 -2.30
N GLU A 180 22.66 -5.48 -2.50
CA GLU A 180 22.74 -6.07 -3.84
C GLU A 180 21.49 -5.82 -4.68
N GLN A 181 20.33 -5.78 -4.03
CA GLN A 181 19.02 -5.44 -4.64
C GLN A 181 18.80 -3.93 -4.74
N LYS A 182 19.76 -3.09 -4.34
CA LYS A 182 19.65 -1.62 -4.28
C LYS A 182 18.44 -1.16 -3.43
N ALA A 183 18.16 -1.89 -2.38
CA ALA A 183 17.14 -1.56 -1.38
C ALA A 183 17.83 -1.13 -0.08
N GLU A 184 17.24 -0.14 0.59
CA GLU A 184 17.77 0.50 1.78
C GLU A 184 16.74 0.43 2.90
N PHE A 185 17.22 0.39 4.15
CA PHE A 185 16.35 0.52 5.30
C PHE A 185 15.75 1.93 5.33
N VAL A 186 14.44 2.02 5.53
CA VAL A 186 13.74 3.30 5.61
C VAL A 186 13.94 3.87 7.00
N GLU A 187 14.66 4.99 7.10
CA GLU A 187 14.89 5.67 8.37
C GLU A 187 13.92 6.85 8.55
N ILE A 188 13.43 7.03 9.78
CA ILE A 188 12.62 8.17 10.20
C ILE A 188 13.34 8.88 11.33
N ASN A 189 13.50 10.19 11.20
CA ASN A 189 13.86 11.05 12.30
C ASN A 189 12.57 11.67 12.88
N GLU A 190 12.11 11.15 14.01
CA GLU A 190 10.87 11.59 14.66
C GLU A 190 10.86 13.07 15.08
N ARG A 191 12.04 13.70 15.13
CA ARG A 191 12.21 15.10 15.55
C ARG A 191 12.17 16.08 14.41
N ASP A 192 12.05 15.60 13.17
CA ASP A 192 11.97 16.48 12.01
C ASP A 192 10.64 17.25 11.99
N ASP A 193 10.69 18.55 11.75
CA ASP A 193 9.52 19.41 11.65
C ASP A 193 8.53 18.98 10.54
N CYS A 194 9.00 18.13 9.62
CA CYS A 194 8.16 17.59 8.54
C CYS A 194 7.01 16.69 9.01
N TRP A 195 7.04 16.24 10.28
CA TRP A 195 6.00 15.41 10.88
C TRP A 195 4.87 16.18 11.53
N GLU A 196 4.86 17.51 11.43
CA GLU A 196 3.85 18.37 12.03
C GLU A 196 2.42 17.83 11.88
N ASN A 197 1.69 17.80 13.00
CA ASN A 197 0.30 17.31 13.11
C ASN A 197 0.07 15.82 12.85
N ARG A 198 1.11 14.99 12.65
CA ARG A 198 0.98 13.53 12.50
C ARG A 198 1.47 12.83 13.76
N LYS A 199 0.69 11.87 14.23
CA LYS A 199 1.15 10.99 15.31
C LYS A 199 2.06 9.91 14.74
N ILE A 200 3.28 9.77 15.27
CA ILE A 200 4.20 8.70 14.90
C ILE A 200 4.15 7.62 15.98
N TYR A 201 3.83 6.42 15.58
CA TYR A 201 3.81 5.24 16.43
C TYR A 201 5.00 4.35 16.09
N VAL A 202 5.98 4.36 16.96
CA VAL A 202 7.25 3.63 16.78
C VAL A 202 7.22 2.33 17.56
N SER A 203 7.66 1.24 16.96
CA SER A 203 7.80 -0.05 17.63
C SER A 203 8.80 -0.94 16.90
N ASN A 204 9.33 -1.92 17.60
CA ASN A 204 10.15 -2.97 17.01
C ASN A 204 9.24 -4.07 16.48
N MET A 205 9.02 -4.06 15.17
CA MET A 205 8.07 -4.95 14.47
C MET A 205 8.76 -5.78 13.39
N LEU A 206 10.08 -5.94 13.47
CA LEU A 206 10.82 -6.74 12.51
C LEU A 206 10.53 -8.23 12.72
N ASP A 207 10.19 -8.92 11.62
CA ASP A 207 10.23 -10.37 11.51
C ASP A 207 11.53 -10.75 10.79
N ILE A 208 12.37 -11.50 11.49
CA ILE A 208 13.67 -11.99 11.00
C ILE A 208 13.65 -13.50 10.71
N ALA A 209 12.47 -14.12 10.74
CA ALA A 209 12.32 -15.54 10.39
C ALA A 209 12.51 -15.72 8.88
N GLY A 210 13.74 -15.97 8.45
CA GLY A 210 14.08 -16.21 7.06
C GLY A 210 15.01 -15.15 6.46
N SER A 211 15.11 -15.14 5.13
CA SER A 211 15.99 -14.24 4.35
C SER A 211 15.27 -12.97 3.86
N ILE A 212 14.06 -12.70 4.34
CA ILE A 212 13.23 -11.58 3.86
C ILE A 212 12.83 -10.70 5.04
N VAL A 213 13.08 -9.39 4.91
CA VAL A 213 12.63 -8.38 5.88
C VAL A 213 11.13 -8.16 5.75
N ARG A 214 10.40 -8.41 6.81
CA ARG A 214 8.95 -8.22 6.91
C ARG A 214 8.54 -7.66 8.27
N HIS A 215 7.34 -7.12 8.33
CA HIS A 215 6.70 -6.82 9.60
C HIS A 215 6.26 -8.12 10.29
N ASP A 216 6.56 -8.25 11.58
CA ASP A 216 5.96 -9.26 12.44
C ASP A 216 4.46 -8.95 12.57
N SER A 217 3.64 -9.81 12.00
CA SER A 217 2.19 -9.61 11.92
C SER A 217 1.52 -9.53 13.30
N LYS A 218 2.04 -10.26 14.31
CA LYS A 218 1.49 -10.25 15.66
C LYS A 218 1.83 -8.95 16.39
N LYS A 219 3.09 -8.50 16.30
CA LYS A 219 3.53 -7.24 16.90
C LYS A 219 2.80 -6.05 16.25
N LEU A 220 2.69 -6.05 14.92
CA LEU A 220 1.97 -5.03 14.17
C LEU A 220 0.50 -4.99 14.56
N ALA A 221 -0.19 -6.14 14.57
CA ALA A 221 -1.60 -6.21 14.96
C ALA A 221 -1.82 -5.73 16.40
N SER A 222 -0.93 -6.10 17.34
CA SER A 222 -1.01 -5.65 18.74
C SER A 222 -0.84 -4.14 18.87
N LEU A 223 0.07 -3.53 18.10
CA LEU A 223 0.25 -2.08 18.08
C LEU A 223 -0.99 -1.37 17.51
N VAL A 224 -1.51 -1.83 16.38
CA VAL A 224 -2.73 -1.28 15.76
C VAL A 224 -3.91 -1.36 16.73
N GLN A 225 -4.11 -2.51 17.38
CA GLN A 225 -5.17 -2.69 18.37
C GLN A 225 -5.02 -1.72 19.56
N LYS A 226 -3.79 -1.52 20.04
CA LYS A 226 -3.51 -0.54 21.11
C LYS A 226 -3.85 0.88 20.68
N ILE A 227 -3.47 1.29 19.47
CA ILE A 227 -3.77 2.61 18.92
C ILE A 227 -5.29 2.84 18.87
N ILE A 228 -6.04 1.86 18.34
CA ILE A 228 -7.50 1.95 18.21
C ILE A 228 -8.15 2.04 19.60
N SER A 229 -7.71 1.24 20.57
CA SER A 229 -8.28 1.23 21.92
C SER A 229 -8.04 2.54 22.69
N GLN A 230 -6.86 3.13 22.56
CA GLN A 230 -6.49 4.38 23.25
C GLN A 230 -7.21 5.63 22.72
N ASN A 231 -7.75 5.58 21.52
CA ASN A 231 -8.48 6.71 20.93
C ASN A 231 -10.01 6.56 21.04
N ARG A 232 -10.51 5.54 21.73
CA ARG A 232 -11.95 5.34 22.01
C ARG A 232 -12.38 5.89 23.39
N GLU A 233 -11.40 6.31 24.22
CA GLU A 233 -11.59 7.02 25.49
C GLU A 233 -11.53 8.55 25.25
#